data_91a1ced7a6591cff20d8a12c3f16e229
#
_entry.id   91a1ced7a6591cff20d8a12c3f16e229
#
_cell.length_a   1.000
_cell.length_b   1.000
_cell.length_c   1.000
_cell.angle_alpha   90.00
_cell.angle_beta   90.00
_cell.angle_gamma   90.00
#
_symmetry.space_group_name_H-M   'P 1'
#
loop_
_entity.id
_entity.type
_entity.pdbx_description
1 polymer ?
#
loop_
_entity_poly.entity_id
_entity_poly.type
_entity_poly.pdbx_seq_one_letter_code
_entity_poly.pdbx_strand_id
1 'polypeptide(L)'
;MDTPALSRQLDLTARPESAGQARRFAHACLLDWQLDRLADDVDLVVSELVTNALLHARIEGRGSAPIRLEVLRDLDFLLCRVTDGSLAPPAQEPAGDTAENGRGLLLVDILSAQWGWFSGPAGKAVWARFDL
;
A
#
# COMPACT_ATOMS: atom_id res chain seq x y z
N MET A 1 8.83 26.12 -13.81
CA MET A 1 9.03 25.86 -12.40
C MET A 1 8.27 24.64 -11.96
N ASP A 2 8.95 23.74 -11.34
CA ASP A 2 8.32 22.49 -10.97
C ASP A 2 7.49 22.64 -9.72
N THR A 3 6.32 22.07 -9.75
CA THR A 3 5.50 21.98 -8.55
C THR A 3 6.11 20.88 -7.68
N PRO A 4 6.45 21.17 -6.44
CA PRO A 4 7.01 20.12 -5.58
C PRO A 4 5.97 19.04 -5.34
N ALA A 5 6.42 17.84 -5.30
CA ALA A 5 5.55 16.72 -4.95
C ALA A 5 5.12 16.87 -3.50
N LEU A 6 3.88 16.52 -3.23
CA LEU A 6 3.37 16.46 -1.86
C LEU A 6 3.48 15.04 -1.37
N SER A 7 3.98 14.86 -0.17
CA SER A 7 4.07 13.51 0.36
C SER A 7 3.81 13.49 1.85
N ARG A 8 3.22 12.41 2.32
CA ARG A 8 2.96 12.16 3.74
C ARG A 8 3.22 10.70 4.02
N GLN A 9 3.61 10.41 5.24
CA GLN A 9 3.85 9.04 5.63
C GLN A 9 3.24 8.74 6.98
N LEU A 10 2.90 7.48 7.19
CA LEU A 10 2.37 6.98 8.44
C LEU A 10 3.13 5.72 8.80
N ASP A 11 3.69 5.69 10.01
CA ASP A 11 4.36 4.50 10.50
C ASP A 11 3.36 3.70 11.33
N LEU A 12 3.29 2.42 11.06
CA LEU A 12 2.37 1.50 11.69
C LEU A 12 3.14 0.31 12.23
N THR A 13 2.51 -0.43 13.12
CA THR A 13 3.01 -1.75 13.49
C THR A 13 2.05 -2.77 12.90
N ALA A 14 2.55 -3.99 12.67
CA ALA A 14 1.75 -5.03 12.03
C ALA A 14 0.69 -5.56 12.98
N ARG A 15 -0.50 -4.99 12.92
CA ARG A 15 -1.66 -5.37 13.73
C ARG A 15 -2.90 -5.37 12.86
N PRO A 16 -3.92 -6.12 13.24
CA PRO A 16 -5.15 -6.13 12.43
C PRO A 16 -5.76 -4.76 12.21
N GLU A 17 -5.65 -3.84 13.19
CA GLU A 17 -6.22 -2.51 13.05
C GLU A 17 -5.45 -1.61 12.09
N SER A 18 -4.27 -2.01 11.67
CA SER A 18 -3.41 -1.15 10.87
C SER A 18 -4.01 -0.84 9.50
N ALA A 19 -4.74 -1.78 8.92
CA ALA A 19 -5.38 -1.53 7.63
C ALA A 19 -6.39 -0.40 7.72
N GLY A 20 -7.19 -0.37 8.80
CA GLY A 20 -8.16 0.70 9.00
C GLY A 20 -7.48 2.04 9.25
N GLN A 21 -6.40 2.03 10.02
CA GLN A 21 -5.63 3.26 10.26
C GLN A 21 -5.04 3.79 8.97
N ALA A 22 -4.51 2.90 8.14
CA ALA A 22 -3.92 3.27 6.85
C ALA A 22 -4.96 3.88 5.92
N ARG A 23 -6.17 3.29 5.87
CA ARG A 23 -7.25 3.82 5.03
C ARG A 23 -7.64 5.22 5.46
N ARG A 24 -7.80 5.44 6.78
CA ARG A 24 -8.17 6.76 7.28
C ARG A 24 -7.11 7.80 6.98
N PHE A 25 -5.85 7.41 7.10
CA PHE A 25 -4.74 8.30 6.79
C PHE A 25 -4.74 8.68 5.31
N ALA A 26 -4.87 7.70 4.43
CA ALA A 26 -4.87 7.96 3.00
C ALA A 26 -6.07 8.81 2.60
N HIS A 27 -7.23 8.54 3.19
CA HIS A 27 -8.43 9.32 2.91
C HIS A 27 -8.24 10.79 3.29
N ALA A 28 -7.62 11.04 4.44
CA ALA A 28 -7.33 12.42 4.85
C ALA A 28 -6.40 13.12 3.87
N CYS A 29 -5.39 12.41 3.36
CA CYS A 29 -4.51 12.97 2.34
C CYS A 29 -5.28 13.35 1.09
N LEU A 30 -6.16 12.47 0.64
CA LEU A 30 -6.94 12.73 -0.56
C LEU A 30 -7.86 13.94 -0.39
N LEU A 31 -8.50 14.06 0.77
CA LEU A 31 -9.34 15.23 1.03
C LEU A 31 -8.53 16.52 1.02
N ASP A 32 -7.37 16.50 1.67
CA ASP A 32 -6.52 17.68 1.72
C ASP A 32 -6.00 18.09 0.34
N TRP A 33 -5.81 17.11 -0.53
CA TRP A 33 -5.27 17.38 -1.86
C TRP A 33 -6.35 17.46 -2.93
N GLN A 34 -7.62 17.45 -2.51
CA GLN A 34 -8.76 17.56 -3.42
C GLN A 34 -8.80 16.41 -4.43
N LEU A 35 -8.48 15.23 -3.97
CA LEU A 35 -8.50 14.02 -4.77
C LEU A 35 -9.50 13.00 -4.25
N ASP A 36 -10.54 13.47 -3.56
CA ASP A 36 -11.52 12.56 -2.96
C ASP A 36 -12.26 11.71 -3.99
N ARG A 37 -12.24 12.08 -5.26
CA ARG A 37 -12.81 11.23 -6.31
C ARG A 37 -12.10 9.88 -6.42
N LEU A 38 -10.89 9.78 -5.91
CA LEU A 38 -10.13 8.52 -5.93
C LEU A 38 -10.31 7.70 -4.67
N ALA A 39 -11.10 8.19 -3.72
CA ALA A 39 -11.13 7.59 -2.38
C ALA A 39 -11.53 6.10 -2.37
N ASP A 40 -12.52 5.73 -3.17
CA ASP A 40 -12.98 4.35 -3.14
C ASP A 40 -11.91 3.38 -3.62
N ASP A 41 -11.26 3.71 -4.72
CA ASP A 41 -10.20 2.86 -5.28
C ASP A 41 -8.98 2.85 -4.36
N VAL A 42 -8.59 4.01 -3.86
CA VAL A 42 -7.43 4.11 -2.98
C VAL A 42 -7.67 3.37 -1.68
N ASP A 43 -8.88 3.44 -1.13
CA ASP A 43 -9.23 2.69 0.07
C ASP A 43 -8.98 1.20 -0.12
N LEU A 44 -9.46 0.66 -1.22
CA LEU A 44 -9.30 -0.78 -1.48
C LEU A 44 -7.84 -1.14 -1.70
N VAL A 45 -7.12 -0.35 -2.47
CA VAL A 45 -5.73 -0.62 -2.78
C VAL A 45 -4.86 -0.53 -1.52
N VAL A 46 -5.01 0.54 -0.75
CA VAL A 46 -4.23 0.70 0.48
C VAL A 46 -4.51 -0.44 1.45
N SER A 47 -5.79 -0.82 1.57
CA SER A 47 -6.17 -1.93 2.43
C SER A 47 -5.47 -3.22 2.02
N GLU A 48 -5.41 -3.49 0.73
CA GLU A 48 -4.79 -4.72 0.24
C GLU A 48 -3.27 -4.69 0.40
N LEU A 49 -2.64 -3.55 0.16
CA LEU A 49 -1.20 -3.43 0.35
C LEU A 49 -0.81 -3.64 1.81
N VAL A 50 -1.57 -3.06 2.73
CA VAL A 50 -1.28 -3.22 4.15
C VAL A 50 -1.60 -4.64 4.62
N THR A 51 -2.70 -5.21 4.16
CA THR A 51 -3.06 -6.58 4.50
C THR A 51 -1.99 -7.56 4.03
N ASN A 52 -1.43 -7.33 2.85
CA ASN A 52 -0.33 -8.14 2.34
C ASN A 52 0.88 -8.06 3.27
N ALA A 53 1.22 -6.87 3.73
CA ALA A 53 2.34 -6.69 4.66
C ALA A 53 2.06 -7.37 6.02
N LEU A 54 0.82 -7.29 6.49
CA LEU A 54 0.43 -7.94 7.74
C LEU A 54 0.54 -9.46 7.62
N LEU A 55 0.13 -9.99 6.51
CA LEU A 55 0.20 -11.42 6.28
C LEU A 55 1.64 -11.91 6.28
N HIS A 56 2.54 -11.20 5.61
CA HIS A 56 3.94 -11.57 5.57
C HIS A 56 4.56 -11.50 6.97
N ALA A 57 4.24 -10.46 7.73
CA ALA A 57 4.74 -10.34 9.10
C ALA A 57 4.28 -11.52 9.95
N ARG A 58 3.03 -11.94 9.79
CA ARG A 58 2.50 -13.05 10.57
C ARG A 58 3.16 -14.37 10.17
N ILE A 59 3.29 -14.61 8.88
CA ILE A 59 3.90 -15.85 8.38
C ILE A 59 5.35 -15.96 8.86
N GLU A 60 6.06 -14.85 8.88
CA GLU A 60 7.46 -14.83 9.26
C GLU A 60 7.68 -14.68 10.76
N GLY A 61 6.61 -14.69 11.54
CA GLY A 61 6.73 -14.57 12.98
C GLY A 61 7.17 -13.20 13.46
N ARG A 62 6.93 -12.15 12.65
CA ARG A 62 7.34 -10.80 12.98
C ARG A 62 6.15 -9.95 13.39
N GLY A 63 5.29 -10.49 14.24
CA GLY A 63 4.17 -9.72 14.76
C GLY A 63 4.64 -8.41 15.34
N SER A 64 3.91 -7.33 15.15
CA SER A 64 4.25 -5.97 15.57
C SER A 64 5.45 -5.40 14.82
N ALA A 65 5.82 -5.97 13.68
CA ALA A 65 6.88 -5.41 12.86
C ALA A 65 6.45 -4.06 12.29
N PRO A 66 7.40 -3.16 12.04
CA PRO A 66 7.06 -1.85 11.49
C PRO A 66 6.62 -1.95 10.04
N ILE A 67 5.64 -1.15 9.70
CA ILE A 67 5.14 -1.00 8.33
C ILE A 67 5.05 0.50 8.09
N ARG A 68 5.45 0.95 6.91
CA ARG A 68 5.33 2.36 6.55
C ARG A 68 4.46 2.52 5.33
N LEU A 69 3.45 3.38 5.46
CA LEU A 69 2.63 3.80 4.33
C LEU A 69 3.08 5.19 3.90
N GLU A 70 3.34 5.36 2.63
CA GLU A 70 3.65 6.66 2.06
C GLU A 70 2.63 6.97 0.98
N VAL A 71 2.11 8.19 0.98
CA VAL A 71 1.19 8.66 -0.05
C VAL A 71 1.81 9.90 -0.67
N LEU A 72 2.01 9.88 -1.97
CA LEU A 72 2.67 10.94 -2.68
C LEU A 72 1.82 11.43 -3.82
N ARG A 73 1.67 12.73 -3.93
CA ARG A 73 0.99 13.34 -5.08
C ARG A 73 1.96 14.14 -5.91
N ASP A 74 2.00 13.84 -7.20
CA ASP A 74 2.71 14.65 -8.17
C ASP A 74 1.68 15.27 -9.11
N LEU A 75 2.11 15.94 -10.16
CA LEU A 75 1.21 16.61 -11.09
C LEU A 75 0.31 15.61 -11.82
N ASP A 76 0.87 14.49 -12.21
CA ASP A 76 0.18 13.55 -13.07
C ASP A 76 -0.27 12.28 -12.39
N PHE A 77 0.10 12.07 -11.14
CA PHE A 77 -0.23 10.81 -10.49
C PHE A 77 -0.27 10.92 -8.97
N LEU A 78 -0.95 9.96 -8.39
CA LEU A 78 -0.93 9.69 -6.95
C LEU A 78 -0.26 8.33 -6.77
N LEU A 79 0.67 8.24 -5.83
CA LEU A 79 1.36 6.98 -5.54
C LEU A 79 1.12 6.58 -4.09
N CYS A 80 0.76 5.33 -3.87
CA CYS A 80 0.69 4.75 -2.53
C CYS A 80 1.74 3.65 -2.44
N ARG A 81 2.53 3.65 -1.37
CA ARG A 81 3.60 2.68 -1.20
C ARG A 81 3.62 2.16 0.23
N VAL A 82 3.67 0.85 0.37
CA VAL A 82 3.77 0.22 1.69
C VAL A 82 5.10 -0.52 1.75
N THR A 83 5.90 -0.18 2.74
CA THR A 83 7.21 -0.80 2.98
C THR A 83 7.13 -1.64 4.24
N ASP A 84 7.59 -2.88 4.17
CA ASP A 84 7.68 -3.73 5.34
C ASP A 84 9.05 -4.39 5.39
N GLY A 85 9.36 -5.09 6.46
CA GLY A 85 10.67 -5.70 6.62
C GLY A 85 10.84 -7.06 5.98
N SER A 86 9.84 -7.53 5.26
CA SER A 86 9.93 -8.85 4.65
C SER A 86 10.86 -8.84 3.46
N LEU A 87 11.58 -9.93 3.25
CA LEU A 87 12.37 -10.12 2.05
C LEU A 87 11.63 -10.97 1.02
N ALA A 88 10.46 -11.48 1.38
CA ALA A 88 9.69 -12.31 0.47
C ALA A 88 8.95 -11.45 -0.55
N PRO A 89 8.79 -11.92 -1.78
CA PRO A 89 8.01 -11.16 -2.75
C PRO A 89 6.54 -11.08 -2.34
N PRO A 90 5.80 -10.13 -2.87
CA PRO A 90 4.37 -10.06 -2.57
C PRO A 90 3.68 -11.34 -2.99
N ALA A 91 2.64 -11.69 -2.25
CA ALA A 91 1.91 -12.90 -2.55
C ALA A 91 1.05 -12.66 -3.77
N GLN A 92 1.56 -13.00 -4.91
CA GLN A 92 0.87 -12.77 -6.14
C GLN A 92 0.34 -14.05 -6.71
N GLU A 93 0.95 -15.18 -6.39
CA GLU A 93 0.50 -16.28 -7.00
C GLU A 93 -0.40 -17.03 -6.23
N PRO A 94 -1.17 -17.80 -6.80
CA PRO A 94 -2.22 -18.52 -6.19
C PRO A 94 -1.66 -19.61 -5.47
N ALA A 95 -0.77 -19.48 -4.85
CA ALA A 95 -0.22 -20.42 -4.12
C ALA A 95 -1.16 -21.07 -3.34
N GLY A 96 -1.56 -21.89 -3.66
CA GLY A 96 -2.26 -22.60 -2.86
C GLY A 96 -3.44 -22.14 -2.54
N ASP A 97 -3.71 -21.58 -2.40
CA ASP A 97 -4.85 -21.40 -1.98
C ASP A 97 -5.16 -20.46 -1.18
N THR A 98 -4.53 -19.68 -0.93
CA THR A 98 -4.98 -18.58 -0.28
C THR A 98 -5.47 -17.71 -1.35
N ALA A 99 -6.60 -18.02 -1.78
CA ALA A 99 -7.30 -17.26 -2.73
C ALA A 99 -7.37 -15.81 -2.32
N GLU A 100 -7.30 -15.51 -1.04
CA GLU A 100 -7.37 -14.14 -0.61
C GLU A 100 -6.18 -13.33 -1.01
N ASN A 101 -4.99 -13.90 -0.95
CA ASN A 101 -3.81 -13.16 -1.33
C ASN A 101 -3.80 -12.88 -2.82
N GLY A 102 -4.12 -13.84 -3.62
CA GLY A 102 -4.17 -13.64 -5.04
C GLY A 102 -5.21 -12.61 -5.42
N ARG A 103 -6.31 -12.60 -4.67
CA ARG A 103 -7.35 -11.66 -4.96
C ARG A 103 -6.95 -10.24 -4.60
N GLY A 104 -6.20 -10.05 -3.51
CA GLY A 104 -5.77 -8.73 -3.11
C GLY A 104 -4.92 -8.06 -4.14
N LEU A 105 -3.92 -8.74 -4.65
CA LEU A 105 -3.07 -8.15 -5.67
C LEU A 105 -3.79 -8.00 -7.00
N LEU A 106 -4.76 -8.86 -7.27
CA LEU A 106 -5.58 -8.70 -8.46
C LEU A 106 -6.39 -7.41 -8.40
N LEU A 107 -6.93 -7.06 -7.23
CA LEU A 107 -7.63 -5.80 -7.07
C LEU A 107 -6.69 -4.61 -7.28
N VAL A 108 -5.48 -4.71 -6.77
CA VAL A 108 -4.49 -3.65 -6.98
C VAL A 108 -4.23 -3.47 -8.48
N ASP A 109 -4.09 -4.58 -9.19
CA ASP A 109 -3.85 -4.55 -10.63
C ASP A 109 -5.02 -3.91 -11.39
N ILE A 110 -6.24 -4.21 -10.98
CA ILE A 110 -7.42 -3.71 -11.67
C ILE A 110 -7.66 -2.22 -11.36
N LEU A 111 -7.44 -1.80 -10.13
CA LEU A 111 -7.83 -0.47 -9.70
C LEU A 111 -6.75 0.59 -9.89
N SER A 112 -5.49 0.20 -9.99
CA SER A 112 -4.41 1.16 -10.18
C SER A 112 -4.02 1.23 -11.66
N ALA A 113 -3.40 2.33 -12.04
CA ALA A 113 -2.89 2.46 -13.41
C ALA A 113 -1.68 1.58 -13.61
N GLN A 114 -0.90 1.42 -12.55
CA GLN A 114 0.30 0.58 -12.59
C GLN A 114 0.66 0.24 -11.15
N TRP A 115 1.23 -0.93 -10.93
CA TRP A 115 1.73 -1.30 -9.62
C TRP A 115 2.99 -2.14 -9.78
N GLY A 116 3.74 -2.26 -8.71
CA GLY A 116 4.95 -3.06 -8.72
C GLY A 116 5.52 -3.20 -7.33
N TRP A 117 6.69 -3.80 -7.24
CA TRP A 117 7.35 -3.96 -5.96
C TRP A 117 8.86 -4.04 -6.18
N PHE A 118 9.60 -3.74 -5.13
CA PHE A 118 11.04 -3.91 -5.14
C PHE A 118 11.50 -4.22 -3.72
N SER A 119 12.68 -4.81 -3.59
CA SER A 119 13.27 -5.03 -2.28
C SER A 119 14.57 -4.25 -2.19
N GLY A 120 14.90 -3.84 -0.99
CA GLY A 120 16.10 -3.08 -0.71
C GLY A 120 16.55 -3.30 0.71
N PRO A 121 17.48 -2.48 1.20
CA PRO A 121 18.03 -2.70 2.54
C PRO A 121 16.99 -2.61 3.64
N ALA A 122 15.93 -1.85 3.43
CA ALA A 122 14.89 -1.71 4.44
C ALA A 122 13.81 -2.76 4.34
N GLY A 123 13.87 -3.65 3.37
CA GLY A 123 12.87 -4.67 3.17
C GLY A 123 12.19 -4.54 1.82
N LYS A 124 10.90 -4.88 1.78
CA LYS A 124 10.14 -4.87 0.54
C LYS A 124 9.22 -3.65 0.50
N ALA A 125 9.11 -3.03 -0.65
CA ALA A 125 8.15 -1.97 -0.89
C ALA A 125 7.23 -2.38 -2.03
N VAL A 126 5.91 -2.29 -1.80
CA VAL A 126 4.90 -2.53 -2.83
C VAL A 126 4.19 -1.21 -3.07
N TRP A 127 4.02 -0.83 -4.32
CA TRP A 127 3.47 0.48 -4.65
C TRP A 127 2.39 0.36 -5.71
N ALA A 128 1.50 1.34 -5.71
CA ALA A 128 0.44 1.44 -6.71
C ALA A 128 0.31 2.91 -7.13
N ARG A 129 0.16 3.14 -8.43
CA ARG A 129 0.04 4.47 -8.99
C ARG A 129 -1.33 4.66 -9.61
N PHE A 130 -1.92 5.82 -9.36
CA PHE A 130 -3.20 6.22 -9.92
C PHE A 130 -2.96 7.46 -10.78
N ASP A 131 -3.39 7.44 -12.01
CA ASP A 131 -3.23 8.60 -12.88
C ASP A 131 -4.26 9.68 -12.52
N LEU A 132 -3.86 10.92 -12.63
CA LEU A 132 -4.71 12.07 -12.33
C LEU A 132 -5.24 12.74 -13.57
#